data_1eba3fd8ad5d5378dba1d027a0b0c8de
#
_entry.id   1eba3fd8ad5d5378dba1d027a0b0c8de
#
_cell.length_a   1.000
_cell.length_b   1.000
_cell.length_c   1.000
_cell.angle_alpha   90.00
_cell.angle_beta   90.00
_cell.angle_gamma   90.00
#
_symmetry.space_group_name_H-M   'P 1'
#
loop_
_entity.id
_entity.type
_entity.pdbx_description
1 polymer ?
#
loop_
_entity_poly.entity_id
_entity_poly.type
_entity_poly.pdbx_seq_one_letter_code
_entity_poly.pdbx_strand_id
1 'polypeptide(L)'
;MDNKVLVRVFIPDLEMDLDVYVPISKRIGNIISLVVKAVNELGITFKFANTYALYERETGTKYPANALVYNTNIRFGSELILL
;
A
#
# COMPACT_ATOMS: atom_id res chain seq x y z
N MET A 1 -2.87 -10.24 19.28
CA MET A 1 -3.69 -9.08 18.90
C MET A 1 -3.21 -8.56 17.57
N ASP A 2 -4.14 -8.37 16.65
CA ASP A 2 -3.80 -7.83 15.33
C ASP A 2 -3.62 -6.34 15.40
N ASN A 3 -2.39 -5.90 15.19
CA ASN A 3 -2.08 -4.48 15.08
C ASN A 3 -2.15 -4.10 13.61
N LYS A 4 -3.35 -3.81 13.15
CA LYS A 4 -3.59 -3.41 11.77
C LYS A 4 -4.26 -2.04 11.75
N VAL A 5 -3.97 -1.28 10.72
CA VAL A 5 -4.63 -0.01 10.46
C VAL A 5 -5.29 -0.04 9.10
N LEU A 6 -6.46 0.59 9.01
CA LEU A 6 -7.17 0.70 7.74
C LEU A 6 -6.62 1.91 6.99
N VAL A 7 -6.17 1.68 5.77
CA VAL A 7 -5.67 2.73 4.90
C VAL A 7 -6.39 2.67 3.56
N ARG A 8 -6.39 3.78 2.84
CA ARG A 8 -6.89 3.84 1.48
C ARG A 8 -5.71 3.95 0.53
N VAL A 9 -5.64 3.03 -0.42
CA VAL A 9 -4.58 2.99 -1.42
C VAL A 9 -5.16 3.33 -2.78
N PHE A 10 -4.68 4.42 -3.38
CA PHE A 10 -5.00 4.78 -4.75
C PHE A 10 -3.98 4.16 -5.68
N ILE A 11 -4.46 3.52 -6.75
CA ILE A 11 -3.62 2.86 -7.75
C ILE A 11 -3.88 3.53 -9.09
N PRO A 12 -3.05 4.50 -9.50
CA PRO A 12 -3.29 5.25 -10.74
C PRO A 12 -3.39 4.38 -11.98
N ASP A 13 -2.55 3.34 -12.09
CA ASP A 13 -2.57 2.43 -13.24
C ASP A 13 -3.93 1.80 -13.48
N LEU A 14 -4.70 1.61 -12.42
CA LEU A 14 -6.00 0.96 -12.47
C LEU A 14 -7.15 1.94 -12.22
N GLU A 15 -6.84 3.20 -11.95
CA GLU A 15 -7.81 4.23 -11.61
C GLU A 15 -8.77 3.77 -10.52
N MET A 16 -8.21 3.14 -9.46
CA MET A 16 -9.03 2.60 -8.39
C MET A 16 -8.48 2.92 -7.02
N ASP A 17 -9.38 3.02 -6.06
CA ASP A 17 -9.05 3.13 -4.64
C ASP A 17 -9.42 1.82 -3.96
N LEU A 18 -8.57 1.39 -3.04
CA LEU A 18 -8.82 0.22 -2.21
C LEU A 18 -8.70 0.59 -0.75
N ASP A 19 -9.62 0.10 0.07
CA ASP A 19 -9.48 0.16 1.51
C ASP A 19 -8.85 -1.16 1.96
N VAL A 20 -7.71 -1.06 2.63
CA VAL A 20 -6.89 -2.21 3.00
C VAL A 20 -6.49 -2.13 4.45
N TYR A 21 -6.61 -3.24 5.18
CA TYR A 21 -6.03 -3.35 6.50
C TYR A 21 -4.57 -3.76 6.35
N VAL A 22 -3.67 -2.92 6.86
CA VAL A 22 -2.22 -3.19 6.78
C VAL A 22 -1.67 -3.51 8.15
N PRO A 23 -0.96 -4.64 8.29
CA PRO A 23 -0.32 -4.97 9.56
C PRO A 23 0.88 -4.05 9.80
N ILE A 24 0.90 -3.40 10.95
CA ILE A 24 1.94 -2.42 11.26
C ILE A 24 3.29 -3.05 11.57
N SER A 25 3.33 -4.34 11.85
CA SER A 25 4.58 -5.07 12.12
C SER A 25 5.31 -5.50 10.85
N LYS A 26 4.75 -5.25 9.69
CA LYS A 26 5.35 -5.63 8.42
C LYS A 26 6.10 -4.46 7.79
N ARG A 27 6.99 -4.78 6.85
CA ARG A 27 7.72 -3.76 6.10
C ARG A 27 6.88 -3.27 4.94
N ILE A 28 7.16 -2.06 4.48
CA ILE A 28 6.45 -1.44 3.35
C ILE A 28 6.45 -2.36 2.12
N GLY A 29 7.59 -3.00 1.82
CA GLY A 29 7.66 -3.94 0.69
C GLY A 29 6.66 -5.08 0.79
N ASN A 30 6.40 -5.57 2.01
CA ASN A 30 5.39 -6.60 2.23
C ASN A 30 3.98 -6.08 2.00
N ILE A 31 3.74 -4.81 2.37
CA ILE A 31 2.43 -4.19 2.15
C ILE A 31 2.16 -4.04 0.66
N ILE A 32 3.17 -3.64 -0.12
CA ILE A 32 3.06 -3.55 -1.57
C ILE A 32 2.64 -4.91 -2.14
N SER A 33 3.31 -5.98 -1.72
CA SER A 33 2.98 -7.35 -2.17
C SER A 33 1.56 -7.74 -1.80
N LEU A 34 1.11 -7.39 -0.61
CA LEU A 34 -0.25 -7.67 -0.16
C LEU A 34 -1.29 -6.96 -1.04
N VAL A 35 -1.05 -5.70 -1.36
CA VAL A 35 -1.97 -4.92 -2.21
C VAL A 35 -2.03 -5.51 -3.61
N VAL A 36 -0.87 -5.80 -4.20
CA VAL A 36 -0.82 -6.41 -5.54
C VAL A 36 -1.57 -7.74 -5.55
N LYS A 37 -1.37 -8.56 -4.53
CA LYS A 37 -2.06 -9.85 -4.42
C LYS A 37 -3.57 -9.65 -4.31
N ALA A 38 -4.01 -8.70 -3.50
CA ALA A 38 -5.44 -8.42 -3.32
C ALA A 38 -6.09 -7.98 -4.64
N VAL A 39 -5.41 -7.16 -5.42
CA VAL A 39 -5.88 -6.71 -6.73
C VAL A 39 -5.97 -7.90 -7.69
N ASN A 40 -4.96 -8.75 -7.70
CA ASN A 40 -4.96 -9.95 -8.56
C ASN A 40 -6.12 -10.88 -8.21
N GLU A 41 -6.45 -11.00 -6.93
CA GLU A 41 -7.58 -11.82 -6.49
C GLU A 41 -8.93 -11.29 -6.96
N LEU A 42 -9.01 -10.00 -7.28
CA LEU A 42 -10.20 -9.39 -7.89
C LEU A 42 -10.30 -9.66 -9.40
N GLY A 43 -9.34 -10.38 -9.96
CA GLY A 43 -9.30 -10.67 -11.39
C GLY A 43 -8.70 -9.55 -12.22
N ILE A 44 -8.08 -8.57 -11.58
CA ILE A 44 -7.44 -7.44 -12.25
C ILE A 44 -5.95 -7.71 -12.31
N THR A 45 -5.37 -7.60 -13.51
CA THR A 45 -3.93 -7.81 -13.70
C THR A 45 -3.27 -6.47 -13.98
N PHE A 46 -2.15 -6.22 -13.31
CA PHE A 46 -1.33 -5.05 -13.60
C PHE A 46 -0.74 -5.17 -15.01
N LYS A 47 -0.79 -4.08 -15.76
CA LYS A 47 -0.31 -4.06 -17.15
C LYS A 47 1.18 -4.29 -17.27
N PHE A 48 1.92 -3.86 -16.25
CA PHE A 48 3.37 -3.94 -16.24
C PHE A 48 3.82 -4.71 -15.02
N ALA A 49 4.70 -5.68 -15.22
CA ALA A 49 5.32 -6.43 -14.13
C ALA A 49 6.44 -5.58 -13.53
N ASN A 50 6.12 -4.39 -13.09
CA ASN A 50 7.09 -3.42 -12.61
C ASN A 50 7.21 -3.45 -11.11
N THR A 51 8.28 -2.86 -10.64
CA THR A 51 8.47 -2.62 -9.22
C THR A 51 7.62 -1.42 -8.82
N TYR A 52 6.65 -1.67 -7.97
CA TYR A 52 5.82 -0.61 -7.41
C TYR A 52 6.44 -0.08 -6.13
N ALA A 53 6.13 1.17 -5.84
CA ALA A 53 6.50 1.81 -4.59
C ALA A 53 5.25 2.41 -3.96
N LEU A 54 5.33 2.66 -2.65
CA LEU A 54 4.23 3.24 -1.90
C LEU A 54 4.60 4.65 -1.50
N TYR A 55 3.66 5.58 -1.69
CA TYR A 55 3.87 7.00 -1.45
C TYR A 55 2.77 7.53 -0.54
N GLU A 56 3.09 8.54 0.23
CA GLU A 56 2.09 9.33 0.94
C GLU A 56 1.35 10.19 -0.08
N ARG A 57 0.02 10.09 -0.11
CA ARG A 57 -0.79 10.78 -1.13
C ARG A 57 -0.69 12.30 -1.00
N GLU A 58 -0.70 12.81 0.22
CA GLU A 58 -0.73 14.25 0.47
C GLU A 58 0.54 14.96 0.01
N THR A 59 1.71 14.35 0.27
CA THR A 59 3.00 14.99 0.01
C THR A 59 3.72 14.42 -1.20
N GLY A 60 3.35 13.21 -1.64
CA GLY A 60 4.07 12.48 -2.67
C GLY A 60 5.38 11.87 -2.17
N THR A 61 5.60 11.85 -0.86
CA THR A 61 6.83 11.30 -0.29
C THR A 61 6.80 9.78 -0.38
N LYS A 62 7.88 9.20 -0.92
CA LYS A 62 8.03 7.76 -1.03
C LYS A 62 8.41 7.14 0.30
N TYR A 63 7.76 6.04 0.66
CA TYR A 63 8.12 5.26 1.82
C TYR A 63 9.24 4.28 1.47
N PRO A 64 10.29 4.17 2.30
CA PRO A 64 11.33 3.16 2.08
C PRO A 64 10.77 1.76 2.17
N ALA A 65 11.12 0.89 1.22
CA ALA A 65 10.57 -0.47 1.15
C ALA A 65 10.92 -1.31 2.38
N ASN A 66 12.06 -1.05 3.00
CA ASN A 66 12.51 -1.81 4.17
C ASN A 66 12.04 -1.23 5.51
N ALA A 67 11.33 -0.10 5.49
CA ALA A 67 10.80 0.49 6.72
C ALA A 67 9.64 -0.34 7.26
N LEU A 68 9.59 -0.48 8.58
CA LEU A 68 8.43 -1.07 9.22
C LEU A 68 7.29 -0.06 9.23
N VAL A 69 6.08 -0.52 8.99
CA VAL A 69 4.91 0.38 8.93
C VAL A 69 4.80 1.22 10.20
N TYR A 70 4.99 0.60 11.38
CA TYR A 70 4.84 1.35 12.64
C TYR A 70 5.92 2.41 12.86
N ASN A 71 7.01 2.38 12.08
CA ASN A 71 8.06 3.40 12.13
C ASN A 71 7.80 4.54 11.13
N THR A 72 6.71 4.47 10.39
CA THR A 72 6.32 5.51 9.44
C THR A 72 5.20 6.35 10.04
N ASN A 73 4.72 7.33 9.26
CA ASN A 73 3.57 8.12 9.68
C ASN A 73 2.23 7.49 9.27
N ILE A 74 2.25 6.27 8.77
CA ILE A 74 1.02 5.57 8.36
C ILE A 74 0.17 5.26 9.59
N ARG A 75 -1.10 5.65 9.53
CA ARG A 75 -2.06 5.50 10.61
C ARG A 75 -3.39 5.07 10.07
N PHE A 76 -4.31 4.80 10.96
CA PHE A 76 -5.70 4.57 10.58
C PHE A 76 -6.22 5.77 9.79
N GLY A 77 -6.70 5.51 8.58
CA GLY A 77 -7.22 6.56 7.72
C GLY A 77 -6.20 7.19 6.78
N SER A 78 -4.93 6.78 6.84
CA SER A 78 -3.93 7.29 5.90
C SER A 78 -4.32 7.01 4.46
N GLU A 79 -3.98 7.96 3.57
CA GLU A 79 -4.17 7.81 2.13
C GLU A 79 -2.83 7.63 1.46
N LEU A 80 -2.70 6.56 0.69
CA LEU A 80 -1.45 6.15 0.06
C LEU A 80 -1.65 6.01 -1.45
N ILE A 81 -0.54 6.08 -2.18
CA ILE A 81 -0.54 5.82 -3.63
C ILE A 81 0.43 4.67 -3.91
N LEU A 82 -0.04 3.70 -4.68
CA LEU A 82 0.78 2.62 -5.20
C LEU A 82 1.10 2.92 -6.67
N LEU A 83 2.37 3.18 -6.92
CA LEU A 83 2.76 3.67 -8.24
C LEU A 83 4.07 3.03 -8.70
#